data_cd95c2607d4adb6ce8c2a8420a9c3060
#
_entry.id   cd95c2607d4adb6ce8c2a8420a9c3060
#
_cell.length_a   1.000
_cell.length_b   1.000
_cell.length_c   1.000
_cell.angle_alpha   90.00
_cell.angle_beta   90.00
_cell.angle_gamma   90.00
#
_symmetry.space_group_name_H-M   'P 1'
#
loop_
_entity.id
_entity.type
_entity.pdbx_description
1 polymer ?
#
loop_
_entity_poly.entity_id
_entity_poly.type
_entity_poly.pdbx_seq_one_letter_code
_entity_poly.pdbx_strand_id
1 'polypeptide(L)'
;MTTIIPLENKSIINNQQEHRTLSDLIVEYLELLGIEYVFGIPGGHNSPLYEALARSEKRGGPRAILTSHETGAAFMADGYARETGKIGVCCATTGPGTTNLITGIASAYAECTPLLVITAQTILSHFGWGAFQESSPDTIDTVAMLKHCTRYNSLVTHANQLERKLFTALKTAFGSPKGPVHLSIPVDISRVPAPELTTYPNLSELITQPTSFLNLAALENLWQTLYKVLIQGRKVVLLVGKDSGGGVTEIIRFAELINALILTTQSGKSCIDPYHPLVRGVFGFAGHKTARQALTDESVDLILAVGATLGQWETSVWDKA
;
A
#
# COMPACT_ATOMS: atom_id res chain seq x y z
N MET A 1 36.53 47.29 -28.79
CA MET A 1 35.79 46.73 -29.93
C MET A 1 34.94 45.57 -29.37
N THR A 2 33.63 45.83 -29.21
CA THR A 2 32.68 44.88 -28.66
C THR A 2 32.02 44.19 -29.85
N THR A 3 32.32 42.93 -30.08
CA THR A 3 31.74 42.16 -31.16
C THR A 3 30.39 41.62 -30.68
N ILE A 4 29.31 42.12 -31.27
CA ILE A 4 27.92 41.62 -31.07
C ILE A 4 27.74 40.43 -32.02
N ILE A 5 27.52 39.24 -31.47
CA ILE A 5 27.13 38.07 -32.24
C ILE A 5 25.61 38.06 -32.33
N PRO A 6 24.98 38.05 -33.52
CA PRO A 6 23.53 37.93 -33.64
C PRO A 6 23.08 36.52 -33.26
N LEU A 7 22.14 36.44 -32.34
CA LEU A 7 21.38 35.22 -32.08
C LEU A 7 20.41 35.00 -33.23
N GLU A 8 20.75 34.14 -34.17
CA GLU A 8 19.77 33.60 -35.12
C GLU A 8 18.71 32.80 -34.36
N ASN A 9 17.49 33.31 -34.39
CA ASN A 9 16.30 32.60 -33.98
C ASN A 9 16.11 31.36 -34.86
N LYS A 10 16.71 30.23 -34.50
CA LYS A 10 16.26 28.93 -34.97
C LYS A 10 15.05 28.54 -34.13
N SER A 11 13.88 28.73 -34.70
CA SER A 11 12.64 28.08 -34.29
C SER A 11 12.83 26.55 -34.44
N ILE A 12 13.38 25.93 -33.43
CA ILE A 12 13.36 24.45 -33.29
C ILE A 12 11.96 24.11 -32.77
N ILE A 13 11.00 24.12 -33.68
CA ILE A 13 9.79 23.32 -33.51
C ILE A 13 10.27 21.88 -33.75
N ASN A 14 10.85 21.28 -32.71
CA ASN A 14 11.05 19.86 -32.69
C ASN A 14 9.66 19.21 -32.61
N ASN A 15 9.21 18.67 -33.73
CA ASN A 15 8.23 17.61 -33.81
C ASN A 15 8.85 16.36 -33.13
N GLN A 16 9.09 16.41 -31.81
CA GLN A 16 9.34 15.21 -31.02
C GLN A 16 7.97 14.53 -30.93
N GLN A 17 7.75 13.51 -31.74
CA GLN A 17 6.87 12.43 -31.33
C GLN A 17 7.33 12.07 -29.92
N GLU A 18 6.50 12.37 -28.92
CA GLU A 18 6.79 12.01 -27.53
C GLU A 18 6.89 10.48 -27.49
N HIS A 19 8.11 9.97 -27.49
CA HIS A 19 8.33 8.54 -27.39
C HIS A 19 7.87 8.10 -26.00
N ARG A 20 6.99 7.11 -25.95
CA ARG A 20 6.56 6.45 -24.74
C ARG A 20 7.77 5.92 -23.97
N THR A 21 7.94 6.31 -22.71
CA THR A 21 9.09 5.98 -21.85
C THR A 21 8.75 4.94 -20.81
N LEU A 22 9.76 4.45 -20.09
CA LEU A 22 9.51 3.56 -18.95
C LEU A 22 8.72 4.24 -17.82
N SER A 23 8.76 5.56 -17.70
CA SER A 23 7.86 6.29 -16.80
C SER A 23 6.39 6.20 -17.25
N ASP A 24 6.15 6.25 -18.56
CA ASP A 24 4.79 6.05 -19.10
C ASP A 24 4.31 4.62 -18.85
N LEU A 25 5.18 3.61 -18.98
CA LEU A 25 4.86 2.22 -18.65
C LEU A 25 4.38 2.08 -17.20
N ILE A 26 5.06 2.72 -16.25
CA ILE A 26 4.65 2.69 -14.84
C ILE A 26 3.24 3.27 -14.70
N VAL A 27 3.01 4.43 -15.30
CA VAL A 27 1.72 5.13 -15.22
C VAL A 27 0.59 4.32 -15.86
N GLU A 28 0.85 3.64 -16.98
CA GLU A 28 -0.10 2.72 -17.62
C GLU A 28 -0.50 1.55 -16.70
N TYR A 29 0.43 1.00 -15.93
CA TYR A 29 0.07 0.02 -14.89
C TYR A 29 -0.82 0.61 -13.80
N LEU A 30 -0.60 1.88 -13.40
CA LEU A 30 -1.47 2.56 -12.45
C LEU A 30 -2.87 2.79 -13.05
N GLU A 31 -2.96 3.14 -14.34
CA GLU A 31 -4.24 3.26 -15.06
C GLU A 31 -5.00 1.92 -15.08
N LEU A 32 -4.31 0.81 -15.42
CA LEU A 32 -4.91 -0.54 -15.43
C LEU A 32 -5.42 -0.96 -14.04
N LEU A 33 -4.80 -0.47 -12.97
CA LEU A 33 -5.22 -0.72 -11.60
C LEU A 33 -6.30 0.25 -11.11
N GLY A 34 -6.73 1.18 -11.94
CA GLY A 34 -7.71 2.20 -11.58
C GLY A 34 -7.27 3.12 -10.46
N ILE A 35 -5.95 3.42 -10.39
CA ILE A 35 -5.40 4.36 -9.42
C ILE A 35 -5.74 5.78 -9.87
N GLU A 36 -6.22 6.60 -8.95
CA GLU A 36 -6.67 7.96 -9.23
C GLU A 36 -5.62 9.02 -8.87
N TYR A 37 -4.79 8.73 -7.85
CA TYR A 37 -3.85 9.70 -7.31
C TYR A 37 -2.47 9.10 -7.06
N VAL A 38 -1.44 9.91 -7.35
CA VAL A 38 -0.04 9.67 -6.96
C VAL A 38 0.41 10.85 -6.12
N PHE A 39 0.79 10.59 -4.88
CA PHE A 39 1.16 11.62 -3.91
C PHE A 39 2.68 11.82 -3.88
N GLY A 40 3.15 13.09 -3.87
CA GLY A 40 4.59 13.31 -3.83
C GLY A 40 5.02 14.75 -4.05
N ILE A 41 6.33 14.92 -4.18
CA ILE A 41 6.97 16.18 -4.49
C ILE A 41 7.86 16.00 -5.74
N PRO A 42 7.67 16.83 -6.79
CA PRO A 42 8.54 16.79 -7.96
C PRO A 42 9.96 17.24 -7.63
N GLY A 43 10.92 16.61 -8.27
CA GLY A 43 12.33 16.98 -8.23
C GLY A 43 13.03 16.61 -9.52
N GLY A 44 14.30 17.01 -9.68
CA GLY A 44 15.01 16.80 -10.93
C GLY A 44 15.10 15.34 -11.38
N HIS A 45 15.24 14.41 -10.45
CA HIS A 45 15.42 12.99 -10.78
C HIS A 45 14.10 12.21 -10.98
N ASN A 46 12.97 12.70 -10.45
CA ASN A 46 11.66 12.06 -10.68
C ASN A 46 10.78 12.83 -11.69
N SER A 47 11.31 13.89 -12.34
CA SER A 47 10.58 14.65 -13.37
C SER A 47 9.99 13.77 -14.49
N PRO A 48 10.68 12.71 -14.98
CA PRO A 48 10.09 11.86 -16.01
C PRO A 48 8.78 11.19 -15.60
N LEU A 49 8.66 10.81 -14.32
CA LEU A 49 7.41 10.24 -13.79
C LEU A 49 6.30 11.29 -13.76
N TYR A 50 6.61 12.53 -13.35
CA TYR A 50 5.63 13.63 -13.36
C TYR A 50 5.21 14.05 -14.77
N GLU A 51 6.13 14.01 -15.73
CA GLU A 51 5.83 14.23 -17.16
C GLU A 51 4.85 13.15 -17.68
N ALA A 52 5.09 11.89 -17.33
CA ALA A 52 4.18 10.78 -17.67
C ALA A 52 2.81 10.91 -17.00
N LEU A 53 2.77 11.28 -15.71
CA LEU A 53 1.52 11.56 -14.99
C LEU A 53 0.74 12.71 -15.62
N ALA A 54 1.41 13.80 -16.03
CA ALA A 54 0.76 14.91 -16.70
C ALA A 54 0.17 14.53 -18.08
N ARG A 55 0.83 13.63 -18.82
CA ARG A 55 0.26 13.08 -20.06
C ARG A 55 -0.95 12.20 -19.78
N SER A 56 -0.88 11.39 -18.73
CA SER A 56 -1.95 10.50 -18.28
C SER A 56 -3.18 11.26 -17.79
N GLU A 57 -2.99 12.29 -16.97
CA GLU A 57 -4.09 13.13 -16.45
C GLU A 57 -4.91 13.76 -17.58
N LYS A 58 -4.26 14.22 -18.67
CA LYS A 58 -4.95 14.80 -19.84
C LYS A 58 -5.92 13.82 -20.53
N ARG A 59 -5.73 12.51 -20.35
CA ARG A 59 -6.61 11.46 -20.90
C ARG A 59 -7.46 10.76 -19.84
N GLY A 60 -7.53 11.32 -18.61
CA GLY A 60 -8.37 10.82 -17.53
C GLY A 60 -7.70 9.79 -16.62
N GLY A 61 -6.39 9.61 -16.71
CA GLY A 61 -5.63 8.73 -15.83
C GLY A 61 -5.24 9.39 -14.50
N PRO A 62 -4.32 8.76 -13.73
CA PRO A 62 -3.94 9.21 -12.40
C PRO A 62 -3.38 10.63 -12.36
N ARG A 63 -3.77 11.38 -11.34
CA ARG A 63 -3.35 12.75 -11.08
C ARG A 63 -2.21 12.78 -10.06
N ALA A 64 -1.22 13.62 -10.31
CA ALA A 64 -0.21 13.95 -9.32
C ALA A 64 -0.76 14.92 -8.27
N ILE A 65 -0.69 14.54 -7.00
CA ILE A 65 -1.07 15.39 -5.86
C ILE A 65 0.21 15.88 -5.19
N LEU A 66 0.44 17.18 -5.29
CA LEU A 66 1.57 17.83 -4.63
C LEU A 66 1.34 17.89 -3.11
N THR A 67 2.34 17.44 -2.36
CA THR A 67 2.32 17.50 -0.90
C THR A 67 3.34 18.52 -0.38
N SER A 68 3.15 19.00 0.84
CA SER A 68 4.09 19.95 1.47
C SER A 68 5.35 19.26 2.00
N HIS A 69 5.30 17.94 2.20
CA HIS A 69 6.41 17.12 2.70
C HIS A 69 6.23 15.67 2.27
N GLU A 70 7.31 14.95 2.00
CA GLU A 70 7.23 13.57 1.51
C GLU A 70 6.62 12.61 2.54
N THR A 71 6.85 12.82 3.83
CA THR A 71 6.15 12.06 4.88
C THR A 71 4.64 12.18 4.73
N GLY A 72 4.14 13.38 4.41
CA GLY A 72 2.72 13.60 4.09
C GLY A 72 2.27 12.82 2.89
N ALA A 73 3.10 12.72 1.83
CA ALA A 73 2.78 11.91 0.65
C ALA A 73 2.59 10.44 0.99
N ALA A 74 3.47 9.87 1.82
CA ALA A 74 3.36 8.48 2.25
C ALA A 74 2.09 8.24 3.10
N PHE A 75 1.76 9.15 4.04
CA PHE A 75 0.53 9.05 4.82
C PHE A 75 -0.74 9.27 4.00
N MET A 76 -0.72 10.15 2.99
CA MET A 76 -1.85 10.31 2.08
C MET A 76 -2.07 9.05 1.24
N ALA A 77 -0.99 8.42 0.76
CA ALA A 77 -1.06 7.13 0.07
C ALA A 77 -1.61 6.02 0.98
N ASP A 78 -1.18 5.97 2.25
CA ASP A 78 -1.69 5.03 3.25
C ASP A 78 -3.19 5.23 3.49
N GLY A 79 -3.63 6.49 3.69
CA GLY A 79 -5.05 6.82 3.85
C GLY A 79 -5.88 6.46 2.62
N TYR A 80 -5.38 6.75 1.42
CA TYR A 80 -6.04 6.37 0.16
C TYR A 80 -6.20 4.85 0.03
N ALA A 81 -5.16 4.09 0.36
CA ALA A 81 -5.22 2.64 0.29
C ALA A 81 -6.24 2.04 1.28
N ARG A 82 -6.30 2.57 2.49
CA ARG A 82 -7.26 2.14 3.52
C ARG A 82 -8.70 2.45 3.14
N GLU A 83 -8.95 3.62 2.57
CA GLU A 83 -10.30 4.07 2.22
C GLU A 83 -10.83 3.36 0.97
N THR A 84 -9.97 3.16 -0.04
CA THR A 84 -10.41 2.64 -1.34
C THR A 84 -10.22 1.14 -1.51
N GLY A 85 -9.40 0.50 -0.68
CA GLY A 85 -8.94 -0.89 -0.86
C GLY A 85 -7.95 -1.09 -2.01
N LYS A 86 -7.62 -0.03 -2.76
CA LYS A 86 -6.62 -0.02 -3.84
C LYS A 86 -5.22 0.12 -3.25
N ILE A 87 -4.18 -0.04 -4.08
CA ILE A 87 -2.82 0.28 -3.66
C ILE A 87 -2.63 1.79 -3.59
N GLY A 88 -2.07 2.31 -2.50
CA GLY A 88 -1.66 3.71 -2.41
C GLY A 88 -0.34 3.92 -3.12
N VAL A 89 -0.18 5.05 -3.83
CA VAL A 89 1.05 5.34 -4.58
C VAL A 89 1.66 6.64 -4.12
N CYS A 90 2.92 6.60 -3.68
CA CYS A 90 3.69 7.81 -3.39
C CYS A 90 5.03 7.80 -4.12
N CYS A 91 5.53 8.99 -4.41
CA CYS A 91 6.81 9.15 -5.09
C CYS A 91 7.64 10.29 -4.49
N ALA A 92 8.96 10.15 -4.59
CA ALA A 92 9.90 11.16 -4.15
C ALA A 92 11.15 11.21 -5.04
N THR A 93 11.84 12.33 -4.98
CA THR A 93 13.18 12.45 -5.57
C THR A 93 14.19 11.66 -4.75
N THR A 94 15.43 11.56 -5.25
CA THR A 94 16.53 10.87 -4.60
C THR A 94 17.01 11.57 -3.31
N GLY A 95 17.77 10.89 -2.50
CA GLY A 95 18.38 11.42 -1.27
C GLY A 95 17.34 11.83 -0.23
N PRO A 96 17.30 13.10 0.18
CA PRO A 96 16.41 13.56 1.25
C PRO A 96 14.92 13.33 0.96
N GLY A 97 14.49 13.41 -0.31
CA GLY A 97 13.10 13.08 -0.66
C GLY A 97 12.76 11.64 -0.31
N THR A 98 13.65 10.70 -0.60
CA THR A 98 13.44 9.29 -0.25
C THR A 98 13.47 9.06 1.27
N THR A 99 14.44 9.65 1.99
CA THR A 99 14.55 9.47 3.46
C THR A 99 13.34 10.05 4.20
N ASN A 100 12.76 11.13 3.71
CA ASN A 100 11.56 11.73 4.29
C ASN A 100 10.30 10.86 4.17
N LEU A 101 10.25 9.88 3.26
CA LEU A 101 9.13 8.93 3.14
C LEU A 101 9.11 7.88 4.25
N ILE A 102 10.24 7.59 4.91
CA ILE A 102 10.46 6.41 5.77
C ILE A 102 9.38 6.29 6.86
N THR A 103 9.04 7.37 7.54
CA THR A 103 8.06 7.33 8.65
C THR A 103 6.69 6.85 8.18
N GLY A 104 6.18 7.38 7.07
CA GLY A 104 4.89 6.96 6.54
C GLY A 104 4.92 5.52 5.99
N ILE A 105 6.03 5.12 5.34
CA ILE A 105 6.21 3.75 4.84
C ILE A 105 6.28 2.76 6.01
N ALA A 106 7.01 3.09 7.08
CA ALA A 106 7.11 2.24 8.26
C ALA A 106 5.75 2.07 8.96
N SER A 107 4.95 3.14 9.02
CA SER A 107 3.55 3.06 9.49
C SER A 107 2.72 2.10 8.63
N ALA A 108 2.76 2.25 7.32
CA ALA A 108 2.05 1.37 6.40
C ALA A 108 2.52 -0.09 6.50
N TYR A 109 3.82 -0.31 6.74
CA TYR A 109 4.38 -1.64 6.97
C TYR A 109 3.81 -2.31 8.22
N ALA A 110 3.79 -1.58 9.33
CA ALA A 110 3.25 -2.05 10.60
C ALA A 110 1.75 -2.37 10.49
N GLU A 111 1.04 -1.56 9.73
CA GLU A 111 -0.40 -1.68 9.51
C GLU A 111 -0.78 -2.59 8.33
N CYS A 112 0.20 -3.24 7.69
CA CYS A 112 -0.03 -4.10 6.52
C CYS A 112 -0.82 -3.42 5.39
N THR A 113 -0.61 -2.12 5.18
CA THR A 113 -1.29 -1.34 4.12
C THR A 113 -0.51 -1.45 2.80
N PRO A 114 -1.13 -1.83 1.69
CA PRO A 114 -0.44 -1.95 0.41
C PRO A 114 -0.08 -0.57 -0.16
N LEU A 115 1.21 -0.28 -0.28
CA LEU A 115 1.73 0.92 -0.94
C LEU A 115 2.73 0.57 -2.04
N LEU A 116 2.69 1.31 -3.14
CA LEU A 116 3.77 1.37 -4.12
C LEU A 116 4.55 2.67 -3.90
N VAL A 117 5.78 2.53 -3.46
CA VAL A 117 6.72 3.63 -3.26
C VAL A 117 7.67 3.69 -4.44
N ILE A 118 7.66 4.79 -5.17
CA ILE A 118 8.53 5.03 -6.32
C ILE A 118 9.50 6.14 -5.95
N THR A 119 10.79 5.83 -5.88
CA THR A 119 11.81 6.84 -5.67
C THR A 119 12.72 6.96 -6.87
N ALA A 120 13.15 8.18 -7.15
CA ALA A 120 14.16 8.38 -8.15
C ALA A 120 15.56 8.03 -7.61
N GLN A 121 16.50 7.89 -8.54
CA GLN A 121 17.91 7.75 -8.26
C GLN A 121 18.72 8.56 -9.28
N THR A 122 19.93 8.91 -8.94
CA THR A 122 20.89 9.51 -9.88
C THR A 122 21.20 8.55 -11.03
N ILE A 123 21.82 9.05 -12.09
CA ILE A 123 22.28 8.24 -13.23
C ILE A 123 23.20 7.13 -12.73
N LEU A 124 22.99 5.89 -13.18
CA LEU A 124 23.75 4.72 -12.72
C LEU A 124 25.27 4.89 -12.88
N SER A 125 25.73 5.49 -13.98
CA SER A 125 27.15 5.74 -14.25
C SER A 125 27.79 6.78 -13.33
N HIS A 126 26.99 7.49 -12.53
CA HIS A 126 27.47 8.51 -11.59
C HIS A 126 27.52 8.02 -10.13
N PHE A 127 27.22 6.75 -9.88
CA PHE A 127 27.32 6.18 -8.54
C PHE A 127 28.76 6.25 -8.04
N GLY A 128 28.95 6.71 -6.80
CA GLY A 128 30.25 6.89 -6.19
C GLY A 128 31.01 8.15 -6.64
N TRP A 129 30.42 9.00 -7.48
CA TRP A 129 31.06 10.25 -7.95
C TRP A 129 30.67 11.47 -7.14
N GLY A 130 29.85 11.33 -6.10
CA GLY A 130 29.34 12.45 -5.30
C GLY A 130 28.32 13.29 -6.04
N ALA A 131 27.48 12.65 -6.85
CA ALA A 131 26.40 13.30 -7.57
C ALA A 131 25.42 13.99 -6.58
N PHE A 132 24.78 15.08 -7.02
CA PHE A 132 23.84 15.82 -6.18
C PHE A 132 22.71 14.91 -5.66
N GLN A 133 22.57 14.86 -4.33
CA GLN A 133 21.59 14.01 -3.63
C GLN A 133 21.73 12.51 -3.93
N GLU A 134 22.90 12.07 -4.33
CA GLU A 134 23.15 10.65 -4.57
C GLU A 134 22.74 9.80 -3.35
N SER A 135 22.03 8.72 -3.61
CA SER A 135 21.55 7.78 -2.59
C SER A 135 21.77 6.33 -3.03
N SER A 136 22.91 6.11 -3.71
CA SER A 136 23.42 4.82 -4.13
C SER A 136 24.04 4.04 -2.96
N PRO A 137 24.38 2.75 -3.15
CA PRO A 137 25.11 1.96 -2.16
C PRO A 137 26.46 2.57 -1.72
N ASP A 138 27.05 3.45 -2.54
CA ASP A 138 28.34 4.09 -2.24
C ASP A 138 28.18 5.32 -1.33
N THR A 139 26.96 5.74 -1.02
CA THR A 139 26.65 6.91 -0.19
C THR A 139 25.59 6.58 0.88
N ILE A 140 24.48 7.34 0.95
CA ILE A 140 23.33 7.02 1.79
C ILE A 140 22.45 6.03 1.04
N ASP A 141 22.64 4.75 1.26
CA ASP A 141 21.89 3.69 0.57
C ASP A 141 20.41 3.68 0.99
N THR A 142 19.60 4.46 0.27
CA THR A 142 18.15 4.55 0.53
C THR A 142 17.42 3.25 0.22
N VAL A 143 17.93 2.42 -0.68
CA VAL A 143 17.38 1.10 -0.95
C VAL A 143 17.59 0.19 0.27
N ALA A 144 18.79 0.18 0.84
CA ALA A 144 19.04 -0.56 2.08
C ALA A 144 18.22 -0.02 3.26
N MET A 145 18.07 1.30 3.40
CA MET A 145 17.27 1.91 4.45
C MET A 145 15.80 1.46 4.40
N LEU A 146 15.21 1.40 3.22
CA LEU A 146 13.80 0.99 3.03
C LEU A 146 13.58 -0.52 3.13
N LYS A 147 14.65 -1.33 3.11
CA LYS A 147 14.55 -2.80 3.14
C LYS A 147 13.77 -3.34 4.34
N HIS A 148 13.88 -2.69 5.49
CA HIS A 148 13.27 -3.17 6.74
C HIS A 148 11.84 -2.68 6.97
N CYS A 149 11.35 -1.78 6.13
CA CYS A 149 9.98 -1.29 6.18
C CYS A 149 9.21 -1.49 4.86
N THR A 150 9.67 -2.42 4.01
CA THR A 150 8.99 -2.80 2.77
C THR A 150 8.95 -4.32 2.60
N ARG A 151 7.91 -4.84 1.95
CA ARG A 151 7.77 -6.28 1.62
C ARG A 151 8.58 -6.68 0.38
N TYR A 152 8.79 -5.72 -0.51
CA TYR A 152 9.67 -5.85 -1.68
C TYR A 152 10.41 -4.53 -1.87
N ASN A 153 11.69 -4.61 -2.20
CA ASN A 153 12.54 -3.45 -2.35
C ASN A 153 13.60 -3.72 -3.43
N SER A 154 13.69 -2.85 -4.42
CA SER A 154 14.60 -3.08 -5.53
C SER A 154 15.06 -1.82 -6.24
N LEU A 155 16.34 -1.75 -6.55
CA LEU A 155 16.90 -0.82 -7.53
C LEU A 155 16.71 -1.38 -8.95
N VAL A 156 16.20 -0.57 -9.87
CA VAL A 156 16.08 -0.91 -11.28
C VAL A 156 17.36 -0.51 -12.00
N THR A 157 18.21 -1.49 -12.33
CA THR A 157 19.52 -1.24 -12.95
C THR A 157 19.52 -1.37 -14.47
N HIS A 158 18.41 -1.83 -15.07
CA HIS A 158 18.29 -2.00 -16.50
C HIS A 158 16.81 -1.87 -16.94
N ALA A 159 16.59 -1.26 -18.11
CA ALA A 159 15.25 -1.04 -18.67
C ALA A 159 14.38 -2.32 -18.72
N ASN A 160 14.94 -3.44 -19.20
CA ASN A 160 14.22 -4.71 -19.33
C ASN A 160 13.80 -5.36 -17.98
N GLN A 161 14.27 -4.80 -16.85
CA GLN A 161 13.87 -5.30 -15.52
C GLN A 161 12.63 -4.63 -14.97
N LEU A 162 12.32 -3.42 -15.46
CA LEU A 162 11.31 -2.55 -14.81
C LEU A 162 9.95 -3.24 -14.74
N GLU A 163 9.43 -3.69 -15.85
CA GLU A 163 8.09 -4.27 -15.92
C GLU A 163 7.95 -5.49 -14.99
N ARG A 164 8.92 -6.42 -15.05
CA ARG A 164 8.93 -7.58 -14.15
C ARG A 164 9.03 -7.20 -12.68
N LYS A 165 9.87 -6.23 -12.34
CA LYS A 165 10.02 -5.75 -10.96
C LYS A 165 8.77 -5.04 -10.49
N LEU A 166 8.13 -4.24 -11.33
CA LEU A 166 6.87 -3.57 -11.04
C LEU A 166 5.74 -4.59 -10.78
N PHE A 167 5.59 -5.58 -11.66
CA PHE A 167 4.62 -6.66 -11.46
C PHE A 167 4.87 -7.43 -10.16
N THR A 168 6.13 -7.79 -9.88
CA THR A 168 6.51 -8.48 -8.64
C THR A 168 6.21 -7.62 -7.42
N ALA A 169 6.51 -6.33 -7.47
CA ALA A 169 6.22 -5.38 -6.40
C ALA A 169 4.70 -5.31 -6.14
N LEU A 170 3.90 -5.09 -7.17
CA LEU A 170 2.45 -5.01 -7.06
C LEU A 170 1.85 -6.31 -6.48
N LYS A 171 2.26 -7.46 -6.99
CA LYS A 171 1.82 -8.76 -6.45
C LYS A 171 2.21 -8.95 -4.98
N THR A 172 3.42 -8.52 -4.61
CA THR A 172 3.90 -8.62 -3.22
C THR A 172 3.14 -7.68 -2.30
N ALA A 173 2.78 -6.47 -2.75
CA ALA A 173 2.03 -5.51 -1.94
C ALA A 173 0.67 -6.05 -1.47
N PHE A 174 0.00 -6.86 -2.30
CA PHE A 174 -1.26 -7.52 -1.98
C PHE A 174 -1.10 -8.93 -1.39
N GLY A 175 0.13 -9.45 -1.34
CA GLY A 175 0.41 -10.74 -0.70
C GLY A 175 0.09 -10.74 0.80
N SER A 176 0.05 -11.93 1.42
CA SER A 176 -0.19 -12.04 2.86
C SER A 176 1.15 -12.24 3.61
N PRO A 177 1.50 -11.37 4.54
CA PRO A 177 0.82 -10.11 4.91
C PRO A 177 1.03 -9.02 3.84
N LYS A 178 -0.02 -8.20 3.58
CA LYS A 178 0.05 -7.02 2.72
C LYS A 178 1.11 -6.03 3.23
N GLY A 179 1.50 -5.08 2.40
CA GLY A 179 2.38 -4.00 2.86
C GLY A 179 3.03 -3.20 1.75
N PRO A 180 3.82 -2.19 2.13
CA PRO A 180 4.51 -1.33 1.18
C PRO A 180 5.59 -2.07 0.41
N VAL A 181 5.77 -1.67 -0.83
CA VAL A 181 6.84 -2.12 -1.73
C VAL A 181 7.55 -0.91 -2.33
N HIS A 182 8.82 -1.07 -2.67
CA HIS A 182 9.64 0.03 -3.14
C HIS A 182 10.39 -0.30 -4.43
N LEU A 183 10.35 0.64 -5.36
CA LEU A 183 11.19 0.66 -6.56
C LEU A 183 11.99 1.95 -6.61
N SER A 184 13.32 1.83 -6.60
CA SER A 184 14.24 2.93 -6.86
C SER A 184 14.61 2.92 -8.34
N ILE A 185 14.33 4.02 -9.05
CA ILE A 185 14.43 4.08 -10.51
C ILE A 185 15.37 5.21 -10.91
N PRO A 186 16.57 4.89 -11.44
CA PRO A 186 17.48 5.90 -11.96
C PRO A 186 16.86 6.72 -13.08
N VAL A 187 17.20 8.01 -13.12
CA VAL A 187 16.60 8.95 -14.06
C VAL A 187 16.91 8.63 -15.53
N ASP A 188 18.08 8.07 -15.81
CA ASP A 188 18.45 7.58 -17.14
C ASP A 188 17.60 6.36 -17.56
N ILE A 189 17.34 5.45 -16.65
CA ILE A 189 16.45 4.29 -16.88
C ILE A 189 15.01 4.76 -17.10
N SER A 190 14.51 5.69 -16.29
CA SER A 190 13.14 6.20 -16.39
C SER A 190 12.79 6.84 -17.74
N ARG A 191 13.81 7.35 -18.47
CA ARG A 191 13.70 8.00 -19.78
C ARG A 191 13.88 7.07 -20.97
N VAL A 192 14.28 5.82 -20.76
CA VAL A 192 14.43 4.85 -21.86
C VAL A 192 13.07 4.62 -22.53
N PRO A 193 13.03 4.52 -23.88
CA PRO A 193 11.81 4.12 -24.58
C PRO A 193 11.25 2.81 -24.04
N ALA A 194 9.96 2.81 -23.74
CA ALA A 194 9.30 1.62 -23.21
C ALA A 194 9.05 0.58 -24.32
N PRO A 195 9.21 -0.71 -24.03
CA PRO A 195 8.73 -1.78 -24.89
C PRO A 195 7.20 -1.75 -24.98
N GLU A 196 6.62 -2.49 -25.91
CA GLU A 196 5.17 -2.67 -25.88
C GLU A 196 4.73 -3.24 -24.54
N LEU A 197 3.57 -2.78 -24.07
CA LEU A 197 3.01 -3.23 -22.78
C LEU A 197 2.69 -4.72 -22.88
N THR A 198 3.19 -5.52 -21.94
CA THR A 198 2.73 -6.89 -21.80
C THR A 198 1.25 -6.88 -21.42
N THR A 199 0.41 -7.41 -22.30
CA THR A 199 -1.03 -7.44 -22.05
C THR A 199 -1.35 -8.45 -20.96
N TYR A 200 -1.69 -7.97 -19.77
CA TYR A 200 -2.24 -8.80 -18.70
C TYR A 200 -3.77 -8.63 -18.67
N PRO A 201 -4.53 -9.54 -19.27
CA PRO A 201 -5.98 -9.53 -19.08
C PRO A 201 -6.24 -9.74 -17.58
N ASN A 202 -7.04 -8.85 -16.98
CA ASN A 202 -7.37 -8.88 -15.54
C ASN A 202 -6.15 -8.72 -14.60
N LEU A 203 -5.28 -7.74 -14.86
CA LEU A 203 -4.12 -7.43 -14.00
C LEU A 203 -4.52 -7.30 -12.52
N SER A 204 -5.63 -6.64 -12.23
CA SER A 204 -6.18 -6.48 -10.87
C SER A 204 -6.41 -7.83 -10.20
N GLU A 205 -7.04 -8.79 -10.88
CA GLU A 205 -7.28 -10.14 -10.34
C GLU A 205 -5.97 -10.88 -10.09
N LEU A 206 -5.01 -10.81 -11.04
CA LEU A 206 -3.71 -11.49 -10.91
C LEU A 206 -2.91 -11.04 -9.69
N ILE A 207 -2.99 -9.74 -9.33
CA ILE A 207 -2.27 -9.21 -8.19
C ILE A 207 -3.04 -9.35 -6.87
N THR A 208 -4.36 -9.35 -6.90
CA THR A 208 -5.21 -9.40 -5.69
C THR A 208 -5.68 -10.80 -5.34
N GLN A 209 -5.49 -11.80 -6.23
CA GLN A 209 -5.87 -13.17 -5.92
C GLN A 209 -5.20 -13.65 -4.63
N PRO A 210 -5.99 -14.05 -3.62
CA PRO A 210 -5.43 -14.59 -2.40
C PRO A 210 -4.70 -15.91 -2.71
N THR A 211 -3.45 -15.99 -2.31
CA THR A 211 -2.68 -17.25 -2.37
C THR A 211 -2.97 -18.15 -1.16
N SER A 212 -4.08 -17.89 -0.45
CA SER A 212 -4.43 -18.64 0.75
C SER A 212 -5.07 -19.99 0.39
N PHE A 213 -4.42 -21.05 0.80
CA PHE A 213 -5.02 -22.37 0.79
C PHE A 213 -5.91 -22.55 2.04
N LEU A 214 -7.13 -23.01 1.84
CA LEU A 214 -8.03 -23.34 2.94
C LEU A 214 -7.47 -24.56 3.69
N ASN A 215 -7.15 -24.37 4.97
CA ASN A 215 -6.77 -25.48 5.84
C ASN A 215 -8.02 -26.18 6.35
N LEU A 216 -8.43 -27.26 5.67
CA LEU A 216 -9.65 -28.00 6.00
C LEU A 216 -9.61 -28.61 7.40
N ALA A 217 -8.44 -29.06 7.87
CA ALA A 217 -8.32 -29.61 9.22
C ALA A 217 -8.50 -28.54 10.31
N ALA A 218 -7.97 -27.34 10.09
CA ALA A 218 -8.19 -26.20 10.99
C ALA A 218 -9.67 -25.76 10.99
N LEU A 219 -10.32 -25.77 9.83
CA LEU A 219 -11.74 -25.45 9.71
C LEU A 219 -12.61 -26.49 10.47
N GLU A 220 -12.31 -27.77 10.32
CA GLU A 220 -13.01 -28.84 11.06
C GLU A 220 -12.83 -28.67 12.57
N ASN A 221 -11.63 -28.40 13.04
CA ASN A 221 -11.37 -28.15 14.46
C ASN A 221 -12.14 -26.92 14.99
N LEU A 222 -12.19 -25.85 14.21
CA LEU A 222 -12.99 -24.67 14.54
C LEU A 222 -14.47 -25.01 14.64
N TRP A 223 -15.01 -25.76 13.67
CA TRP A 223 -16.39 -26.22 13.67
C TRP A 223 -16.73 -27.05 14.90
N GLN A 224 -15.91 -28.03 15.22
CA GLN A 224 -16.09 -28.89 16.40
C GLN A 224 -16.07 -28.08 17.71
N THR A 225 -15.19 -27.09 17.82
CA THR A 225 -15.12 -26.20 18.98
C THR A 225 -16.37 -25.33 19.08
N LEU A 226 -16.77 -24.69 18.00
CA LEU A 226 -17.98 -23.89 17.93
C LEU A 226 -19.24 -24.68 18.27
N TYR A 227 -19.37 -25.86 17.67
CA TYR A 227 -20.52 -26.77 17.95
C TYR A 227 -20.63 -27.11 19.42
N LYS A 228 -19.52 -27.49 20.09
CA LYS A 228 -19.49 -27.79 21.54
C LYS A 228 -19.97 -26.60 22.37
N VAL A 229 -19.51 -25.41 22.07
CA VAL A 229 -19.88 -24.19 22.80
C VAL A 229 -21.38 -23.92 22.65
N LEU A 230 -21.91 -24.00 21.43
CA LEU A 230 -23.30 -23.70 21.12
C LEU A 230 -24.28 -24.72 21.73
N ILE A 231 -23.98 -26.04 21.69
CA ILE A 231 -24.87 -27.06 22.29
C ILE A 231 -24.93 -26.96 23.80
N GLN A 232 -23.91 -26.38 24.42
CA GLN A 232 -23.89 -26.12 25.88
C GLN A 232 -24.65 -24.83 26.25
N GLY A 233 -25.26 -24.14 25.28
CA GLY A 233 -25.93 -22.87 25.51
C GLY A 233 -24.99 -21.71 25.88
N ARG A 234 -23.71 -21.87 25.60
CA ARG A 234 -22.68 -20.85 25.86
C ARG A 234 -22.61 -19.87 24.71
N LYS A 235 -22.11 -18.66 24.97
CA LYS A 235 -22.05 -17.57 23.99
C LYS A 235 -20.73 -17.52 23.25
N VAL A 236 -20.79 -17.00 22.03
CA VAL A 236 -19.65 -16.70 21.20
C VAL A 236 -19.57 -15.18 21.01
N VAL A 237 -18.37 -14.62 21.00
CA VAL A 237 -18.09 -13.24 20.67
C VAL A 237 -17.19 -13.19 19.46
N LEU A 238 -17.53 -12.33 18.48
CA LEU A 238 -16.69 -12.05 17.32
C LEU A 238 -15.89 -10.79 17.57
N LEU A 239 -14.56 -10.85 17.42
CA LEU A 239 -13.67 -9.68 17.40
C LEU A 239 -13.23 -9.41 15.97
N VAL A 240 -13.75 -8.36 15.38
CA VAL A 240 -13.58 -8.04 13.95
C VAL A 240 -12.53 -6.97 13.77
N GLY A 241 -11.47 -7.30 13.05
CA GLY A 241 -10.39 -6.40 12.69
C GLY A 241 -10.49 -5.88 11.26
N LYS A 242 -9.54 -5.05 10.85
CA LYS A 242 -9.52 -4.36 9.54
C LYS A 242 -9.45 -5.30 8.33
N ASP A 243 -8.78 -6.46 8.49
CA ASP A 243 -8.58 -7.38 7.37
C ASP A 243 -9.82 -8.25 7.05
N SER A 244 -10.92 -8.01 7.76
CA SER A 244 -12.22 -8.67 7.53
C SER A 244 -13.11 -7.97 6.48
N GLY A 245 -12.68 -6.82 5.94
CA GLY A 245 -13.52 -5.97 5.07
C GLY A 245 -14.18 -6.68 3.89
N GLY A 246 -13.50 -7.64 3.27
CA GLY A 246 -14.04 -8.42 2.17
C GLY A 246 -15.09 -9.48 2.53
N GLY A 247 -15.26 -9.80 3.83
CA GLY A 247 -16.16 -10.83 4.35
C GLY A 247 -17.18 -10.33 5.37
N VAL A 248 -17.40 -9.03 5.46
CA VAL A 248 -18.25 -8.41 6.51
C VAL A 248 -19.68 -8.90 6.44
N THR A 249 -20.24 -9.05 5.25
CA THR A 249 -21.61 -9.55 5.06
C THR A 249 -21.77 -10.96 5.63
N GLU A 250 -20.80 -11.83 5.40
CA GLU A 250 -20.79 -13.20 5.89
C GLU A 250 -20.59 -13.23 7.41
N ILE A 251 -19.73 -12.37 7.94
CA ILE A 251 -19.51 -12.22 9.39
C ILE A 251 -20.80 -11.80 10.10
N ILE A 252 -21.52 -10.82 9.56
CA ILE A 252 -22.80 -10.36 10.14
C ILE A 252 -23.83 -11.48 10.09
N ARG A 253 -24.02 -12.14 8.94
CA ARG A 253 -24.93 -13.28 8.82
C ARG A 253 -24.61 -14.40 9.79
N PHE A 254 -23.33 -14.72 9.93
CA PHE A 254 -22.88 -15.71 10.87
C PHE A 254 -23.18 -15.30 12.33
N ALA A 255 -22.90 -14.05 12.70
CA ALA A 255 -23.21 -13.52 14.02
C ALA A 255 -24.71 -13.57 14.34
N GLU A 256 -25.57 -13.21 13.36
CA GLU A 256 -27.02 -13.30 13.49
C GLU A 256 -27.50 -14.75 13.67
N LEU A 257 -26.94 -15.68 12.89
CA LEU A 257 -27.31 -17.09 12.94
C LEU A 257 -27.07 -17.72 14.32
N ILE A 258 -25.97 -17.38 14.97
CA ILE A 258 -25.58 -17.95 16.28
C ILE A 258 -25.84 -16.99 17.45
N ASN A 259 -26.46 -15.84 17.19
CA ASN A 259 -26.69 -14.75 18.15
C ASN A 259 -25.40 -14.33 18.89
N ALA A 260 -24.27 -14.22 18.14
CA ALA A 260 -22.99 -13.80 18.67
C ALA A 260 -22.90 -12.28 18.75
N LEU A 261 -22.33 -11.76 19.84
CA LEU A 261 -22.01 -10.36 19.96
C LEU A 261 -20.81 -10.00 19.08
N ILE A 262 -20.80 -8.82 18.50
CA ILE A 262 -19.74 -8.31 17.65
C ILE A 262 -19.00 -7.19 18.36
N LEU A 263 -17.70 -7.35 18.49
CA LEU A 263 -16.76 -6.31 18.89
C LEU A 263 -15.88 -5.97 17.68
N THR A 264 -15.44 -4.74 17.59
CA THR A 264 -14.46 -4.35 16.57
C THR A 264 -13.14 -3.97 17.22
N THR A 265 -12.03 -4.16 16.52
CA THR A 265 -10.78 -3.52 16.91
C THR A 265 -10.83 -2.04 16.55
N GLN A 266 -9.87 -1.24 17.03
CA GLN A 266 -9.79 0.18 16.66
C GLN A 266 -9.64 0.38 15.15
N SER A 267 -8.82 -0.47 14.51
CA SER A 267 -8.61 -0.46 13.06
C SER A 267 -9.77 -1.07 12.28
N GLY A 268 -10.55 -1.96 12.90
CA GLY A 268 -11.72 -2.63 12.28
C GLY A 268 -13.05 -1.92 12.48
N LYS A 269 -13.08 -0.81 13.23
CA LYS A 269 -14.34 -0.11 13.57
C LYS A 269 -15.14 0.39 12.37
N SER A 270 -14.48 0.69 11.25
CA SER A 270 -15.13 1.14 10.03
C SER A 270 -15.70 0.00 9.16
N CYS A 271 -15.37 -1.26 9.48
CA CYS A 271 -15.82 -2.39 8.69
C CYS A 271 -17.29 -2.74 8.94
N ILE A 272 -17.84 -2.45 10.12
CA ILE A 272 -19.20 -2.83 10.53
C ILE A 272 -19.99 -1.60 10.97
N ASP A 273 -21.26 -1.56 10.60
CA ASP A 273 -22.18 -0.53 11.08
C ASP A 273 -22.25 -0.54 12.62
N PRO A 274 -21.83 0.54 13.31
CA PRO A 274 -21.82 0.60 14.76
C PRO A 274 -23.22 0.53 15.39
N TYR A 275 -24.27 0.77 14.62
CA TYR A 275 -25.67 0.73 15.07
C TYR A 275 -26.31 -0.66 14.90
N HIS A 276 -25.59 -1.64 14.36
CA HIS A 276 -26.11 -3.00 14.25
C HIS A 276 -26.41 -3.59 15.65
N PRO A 277 -27.57 -4.26 15.87
CA PRO A 277 -28.03 -4.71 17.20
C PRO A 277 -27.06 -5.62 17.97
N LEU A 278 -26.21 -6.37 17.27
CA LEU A 278 -25.23 -7.26 17.90
C LEU A 278 -23.90 -6.55 18.22
N VAL A 279 -23.66 -5.34 17.73
CA VAL A 279 -22.40 -4.61 17.96
C VAL A 279 -22.37 -4.03 19.38
N ARG A 280 -21.27 -4.24 20.07
CA ARG A 280 -21.04 -3.71 21.44
C ARG A 280 -19.93 -2.67 21.49
N GLY A 281 -19.38 -2.31 20.33
CA GLY A 281 -18.40 -1.25 20.16
C GLY A 281 -16.97 -1.75 20.01
N VAL A 282 -16.02 -0.84 20.18
CA VAL A 282 -14.60 -1.08 20.00
C VAL A 282 -14.00 -1.71 21.25
N PHE A 283 -13.31 -2.82 21.11
CA PHE A 283 -12.47 -3.44 22.12
C PHE A 283 -11.00 -3.01 21.94
N GLY A 284 -10.24 -3.02 23.02
CA GLY A 284 -8.83 -2.67 23.03
C GLY A 284 -8.55 -1.41 23.85
N PHE A 285 -7.36 -0.84 23.67
CA PHE A 285 -6.93 0.37 24.37
C PHE A 285 -7.90 1.54 24.07
N ALA A 286 -8.34 2.24 25.12
CA ALA A 286 -9.35 3.29 25.02
C ALA A 286 -10.68 2.87 24.36
N GLY A 287 -10.99 1.56 24.37
CA GLY A 287 -12.23 1.02 23.84
C GLY A 287 -13.45 1.26 24.73
N HIS A 288 -14.61 0.78 24.30
CA HIS A 288 -15.87 0.97 25.01
C HIS A 288 -16.03 -0.02 26.18
N LYS A 289 -16.62 0.46 27.28
CA LYS A 289 -16.97 -0.38 28.44
C LYS A 289 -17.89 -1.54 28.05
N THR A 290 -18.84 -1.29 27.15
CA THR A 290 -19.80 -2.28 26.64
C THR A 290 -19.10 -3.43 25.90
N ALA A 291 -18.04 -3.14 25.15
CA ALA A 291 -17.23 -4.15 24.47
C ALA A 291 -16.47 -5.00 25.51
N ARG A 292 -15.87 -4.37 26.52
CA ARG A 292 -15.19 -5.10 27.59
C ARG A 292 -16.17 -5.98 28.40
N GLN A 293 -17.33 -5.46 28.78
CA GLN A 293 -18.37 -6.22 29.47
C GLN A 293 -18.83 -7.44 28.68
N ALA A 294 -19.02 -7.28 27.36
CA ALA A 294 -19.41 -8.37 26.48
C ALA A 294 -18.35 -9.47 26.42
N LEU A 295 -17.06 -9.12 26.50
CA LEU A 295 -15.97 -10.09 26.47
C LEU A 295 -15.80 -10.82 27.81
N THR A 296 -16.03 -10.13 28.93
CA THR A 296 -15.86 -10.66 30.29
C THR A 296 -17.14 -11.27 30.87
N ASP A 297 -18.20 -11.40 30.08
CA ASP A 297 -19.44 -12.08 30.49
C ASP A 297 -19.12 -13.57 30.71
N GLU A 298 -19.43 -14.08 31.89
CA GLU A 298 -19.18 -15.47 32.31
C GLU A 298 -19.86 -16.53 31.41
N SER A 299 -20.83 -16.13 30.61
CA SER A 299 -21.50 -17.01 29.63
C SER A 299 -20.73 -17.16 28.32
N VAL A 300 -19.66 -16.37 28.09
CA VAL A 300 -18.82 -16.42 26.88
C VAL A 300 -17.72 -17.45 27.04
N ASP A 301 -17.70 -18.45 26.18
CA ASP A 301 -16.67 -19.52 26.18
C ASP A 301 -15.80 -19.50 24.93
N LEU A 302 -16.15 -18.70 23.91
CA LEU A 302 -15.39 -18.65 22.67
C LEU A 302 -15.31 -17.23 22.13
N ILE A 303 -14.11 -16.78 21.80
CA ILE A 303 -13.84 -15.57 21.06
C ILE A 303 -13.29 -15.97 19.69
N LEU A 304 -13.97 -15.53 18.62
CA LEU A 304 -13.48 -15.67 17.24
C LEU A 304 -12.92 -14.36 16.76
N ALA A 305 -11.60 -14.28 16.63
CA ALA A 305 -10.92 -13.11 16.04
C ALA A 305 -10.85 -13.29 14.52
N VAL A 306 -11.43 -12.33 13.79
CA VAL A 306 -11.48 -12.34 12.32
C VAL A 306 -10.81 -11.08 11.79
N GLY A 307 -9.76 -11.23 11.01
CA GLY A 307 -9.02 -10.11 10.44
C GLY A 307 -8.38 -9.16 11.46
N ALA A 308 -8.13 -9.64 12.69
CA ALA A 308 -7.50 -8.90 13.78
C ALA A 308 -6.06 -9.37 14.00
N THR A 309 -5.16 -8.44 14.34
CA THR A 309 -3.74 -8.76 14.59
C THR A 309 -3.46 -9.20 16.03
N LEU A 310 -4.40 -8.96 16.95
CA LEU A 310 -4.28 -9.22 18.40
C LEU A 310 -3.06 -8.56 19.03
N GLY A 311 -2.66 -7.41 18.49
CA GLY A 311 -1.57 -6.58 19.01
C GLY A 311 -1.93 -5.87 20.30
N GLN A 312 -0.97 -5.15 20.88
CA GLN A 312 -1.09 -4.46 22.16
C GLN A 312 -2.32 -3.54 22.25
N TRP A 313 -2.61 -2.79 21.20
CA TRP A 313 -3.73 -1.86 21.15
C TRP A 313 -5.08 -2.57 21.02
N GLU A 314 -5.13 -3.69 20.27
CA GLU A 314 -6.35 -4.45 20.05
C GLU A 314 -6.73 -5.32 21.24
N THR A 315 -5.77 -5.64 22.13
CA THR A 315 -5.96 -6.51 23.30
C THR A 315 -5.94 -5.79 24.62
N SER A 316 -5.99 -4.45 24.62
CA SER A 316 -5.86 -3.66 25.87
C SER A 316 -4.58 -3.95 26.66
N VAL A 317 -3.42 -4.02 25.95
CA VAL A 317 -2.13 -4.37 26.59
C VAL A 317 -2.10 -5.85 27.07
N TRP A 318 -2.67 -6.74 26.26
CA TRP A 318 -2.81 -8.18 26.57
C TRP A 318 -3.49 -8.41 27.93
N ASP A 319 -4.56 -7.66 28.18
CA ASP A 319 -5.40 -7.82 29.36
C ASP A 319 -5.86 -9.29 29.49
N LYS A 320 -5.81 -9.81 30.70
CA LYS A 320 -6.20 -11.19 31.00
C LYS A 320 -7.72 -11.36 31.19
N ALA A 321 -8.50 -10.45 30.63
CA ALA A 321 -9.96 -10.52 30.69
C ALA A 321 -10.52 -11.72 29.93
#